data_f418849a2242abb46df403be2c3a1495
#
_entry.id   f418849a2242abb46df403be2c3a1495
#
_cell.length_a   1.000
_cell.length_b   1.000
_cell.length_c   1.000
_cell.angle_alpha   90.00
_cell.angle_beta   90.00
_cell.angle_gamma   90.00
#
_symmetry.space_group_name_H-M   'P 1'
#
loop_
_entity.id
_entity.type
_entity.pdbx_description
1 polymer ?
#
loop_
_entity_poly.entity_id
_entity_poly.type
_entity_poly.pdbx_seq_one_letter_code
_entity_poly.pdbx_strand_id
1 'polypeptide(L)' 'MDVRRRLGLNVQRIRREKGWSQEELADQAGLHRTYVSGVERGIRNPTITIVEKLALALGVSTGTLIDEA' A
#
# COMPACT_ATOMS: atom_id res chain seq x y z
N MET A 1 13.07 -11.70 0.42
CA MET A 1 12.18 -10.85 -0.41
C MET A 1 12.48 -9.39 -0.11
N ASP A 2 12.55 -8.57 -1.16
CA ASP A 2 12.74 -7.13 -1.03
C ASP A 2 11.55 -6.51 -0.27
N VAL A 3 11.83 -5.59 0.65
CA VAL A 3 10.79 -4.96 1.46
C VAL A 3 9.76 -4.21 0.62
N ARG A 4 10.17 -3.65 -0.53
CA ARG A 4 9.24 -2.97 -1.43
C ARG A 4 8.21 -3.94 -2.00
N ARG A 5 8.65 -5.14 -2.34
CA ARG A 5 7.76 -6.18 -2.86
C ARG A 5 6.82 -6.66 -1.76
N ARG A 6 7.36 -6.86 -0.57
CA ARG A 6 6.55 -7.29 0.59
C ARG A 6 5.48 -6.25 0.91
N LEU A 7 5.88 -4.98 0.94
CA LEU A 7 4.94 -3.88 1.14
C LEU A 7 3.83 -3.91 0.07
N GLY A 8 4.22 -4.04 -1.18
CA GLY A 8 3.25 -4.04 -2.29
C GLY A 8 2.25 -5.18 -2.19
N LEU A 9 2.73 -6.37 -1.84
CA LEU A 9 1.85 -7.53 -1.68
C LEU A 9 0.88 -7.34 -0.52
N ASN A 10 1.35 -6.78 0.59
CA ASN A 10 0.49 -6.52 1.74
C ASN A 10 -0.57 -5.47 1.42
N VAL A 11 -0.17 -4.39 0.77
CA VAL A 11 -1.10 -3.33 0.37
C VAL A 11 -2.18 -3.92 -0.54
N GLN A 12 -1.78 -4.68 -1.54
CA GLN A 12 -2.72 -5.27 -2.49
C GLN A 12 -3.70 -6.22 -1.79
N ARG A 13 -3.18 -7.08 -0.92
CA ARG A 13 -4.01 -8.05 -0.20
C ARG A 13 -5.07 -7.36 0.64
N ILE A 14 -4.66 -6.38 1.46
CA ILE A 14 -5.58 -5.70 2.36
C ILE A 14 -6.58 -4.85 1.58
N ARG A 15 -6.13 -4.20 0.50
CA ARG A 15 -7.00 -3.44 -0.38
C ARG A 15 -8.12 -4.32 -0.94
N ARG A 16 -7.74 -5.52 -1.42
CA ARG A 16 -8.71 -6.46 -1.99
C ARG A 16 -9.67 -7.00 -0.94
N GLU A 17 -9.19 -7.21 0.28
CA GLU A 17 -10.04 -7.62 1.38
C GLU A 17 -11.12 -6.58 1.67
N LYS A 18 -10.83 -5.30 1.43
CA LYS A 18 -11.80 -4.23 1.59
C LYS A 18 -12.74 -4.09 0.38
N GLY A 19 -12.44 -4.79 -0.70
CA GLY A 19 -13.21 -4.67 -1.94
C GLY A 19 -12.90 -3.40 -2.71
N TRP A 20 -11.76 -2.79 -2.48
CA TRP A 20 -11.38 -1.52 -3.11
C TRP A 20 -10.57 -1.75 -4.38
N SER A 21 -10.78 -0.86 -5.37
CA SER A 21 -9.88 -0.74 -6.52
C SER A 21 -8.63 0.03 -6.10
N GLN A 22 -7.61 0.02 -6.97
CA GLN A 22 -6.42 0.85 -6.75
C GLN A 22 -6.79 2.34 -6.72
N GLU A 23 -7.76 2.73 -7.54
CA GLU A 23 -8.24 4.11 -7.57
C GLU A 23 -8.89 4.50 -6.25
N GLU A 24 -9.69 3.61 -5.68
CA GLU A 24 -10.33 3.87 -4.40
C GLU A 24 -9.29 4.04 -3.30
N LEU A 25 -8.29 3.16 -3.26
CA LEU A 25 -7.23 3.30 -2.27
C LEU A 25 -6.45 4.59 -2.46
N ALA A 26 -6.16 4.96 -3.71
CA ALA A 26 -5.46 6.21 -3.99
C ALA A 26 -6.26 7.41 -3.48
N ASP A 27 -7.57 7.44 -3.71
CA ASP A 27 -8.43 8.50 -3.21
C ASP A 27 -8.39 8.57 -1.68
N GLN A 28 -8.52 7.43 -1.02
CA GLN A 28 -8.52 7.37 0.44
C GLN A 28 -7.17 7.81 1.03
N ALA A 29 -6.09 7.51 0.34
CA ALA A 29 -4.73 7.83 0.83
C ALA A 29 -4.22 9.19 0.35
N GLY A 30 -4.96 9.87 -0.54
CA GLY A 30 -4.50 11.14 -1.11
C GLY A 30 -3.32 10.96 -2.06
N LEU A 31 -3.28 9.87 -2.80
CA LEU A 31 -2.21 9.54 -3.73
C LEU A 31 -2.76 9.36 -5.14
N HIS A 32 -1.86 9.36 -6.12
CA HIS A 32 -2.24 9.05 -7.49
C HIS A 32 -2.36 7.54 -7.68
N ARG A 33 -3.33 7.12 -8.51
CA ARG A 33 -3.54 5.72 -8.81
C ARG A 33 -2.29 5.05 -9.38
N THR A 34 -1.57 5.73 -10.27
CA THR A 34 -0.34 5.18 -10.85
C THR A 34 0.72 4.92 -9.79
N TYR A 35 0.76 5.76 -8.76
CA TYR A 35 1.68 5.56 -7.66
C TYR A 35 1.30 4.32 -6.85
N VAL A 36 0.02 4.16 -6.54
CA VAL A 36 -0.46 2.97 -5.82
C VAL A 36 -0.14 1.71 -6.63
N SER A 37 -0.37 1.74 -7.94
CA SER A 37 -0.03 0.63 -8.81
C SER A 37 1.46 0.28 -8.73
N GLY A 38 2.31 1.30 -8.74
CA GLY A 38 3.76 1.10 -8.63
C GLY A 38 4.17 0.52 -7.29
N VAL A 39 3.53 0.95 -6.20
CA VAL A 39 3.77 0.40 -4.88
C VAL A 39 3.41 -1.09 -4.84
N GLU A 40 2.24 -1.43 -5.38
CA GLU A 40 1.77 -2.82 -5.37
C GLU A 40 2.66 -3.75 -6.19
N ARG A 41 3.28 -3.22 -7.25
CA ARG A 41 4.20 -4.00 -8.08
C ARG A 41 5.62 -4.05 -7.53
N GLY A 42 5.89 -3.32 -6.44
CA GLY A 42 7.20 -3.31 -5.81
C GLY A 42 8.25 -2.48 -6.55
N ILE A 43 7.82 -1.61 -7.48
CA ILE A 43 8.75 -0.78 -8.26
C ILE A 43 8.91 0.64 -7.70
N ARG A 44 8.10 1.00 -6.71
CA ARG A 44 8.26 2.26 -5.99
C ARG A 44 8.94 2.02 -4.67
N ASN A 45 9.68 3.02 -4.20
CA ASN A 45 10.34 2.99 -2.91
C ASN A 45 9.77 4.13 -2.06
N PRO A 46 8.57 3.95 -1.49
CA PRO A 46 7.91 5.04 -0.77
C PRO A 46 8.64 5.42 0.51
N THR A 47 8.53 6.69 0.86
CA THR A 47 9.03 7.16 2.15
C THR A 47 8.14 6.58 3.26
N ILE A 48 8.65 6.63 4.50
CA ILE A 48 7.86 6.15 5.64
C ILE A 48 6.56 6.96 5.80
N THR A 49 6.57 8.23 5.43
CA THR A 49 5.38 9.07 5.47
C THR A 49 4.31 8.55 4.51
N ILE A 50 4.71 8.14 3.31
CA ILE A 50 3.77 7.59 2.34
C ILE A 50 3.25 6.24 2.82
N VAL A 51 4.11 5.42 3.41
CA VAL A 51 3.69 4.13 3.97
C VAL A 51 2.63 4.35 5.04
N GLU A 52 2.82 5.37 5.89
CA GLU A 52 1.83 5.68 6.92
C GLU A 52 0.50 6.14 6.31
N LYS A 53 0.53 6.94 5.24
CA LYS A 53 -0.71 7.34 4.56
C LYS A 53 -1.49 6.12 4.07
N LEU A 54 -0.78 5.15 3.50
CA LEU A 54 -1.41 3.90 3.04
C LEU A 54 -1.97 3.12 4.23
N ALA A 55 -1.21 3.02 5.31
CA ALA A 55 -1.66 2.30 6.50
C ALA A 55 -2.92 2.93 7.08
N LEU A 56 -2.95 4.25 7.20
CA LEU A 56 -4.12 4.95 7.72
C LEU A 56 -5.35 4.72 6.84
N ALA A 57 -5.17 4.80 5.52
CA ALA A 57 -6.27 4.57 4.58
C ALA A 57 -6.80 3.14 4.69
N LEU A 58 -5.92 2.18 4.90
CA LEU A 58 -6.29 0.77 4.99
C LEU A 58 -6.75 0.36 6.40
N GLY A 59 -6.58 1.24 7.38
CA GLY A 59 -6.99 0.95 8.75
C GLY A 59 -6.09 -0.03 9.48
N VAL A 60 -4.81 -0.06 9.13
CA VAL A 60 -3.83 -0.96 9.75
C VAL A 60 -2.61 -0.16 10.22
N SER A 61 -1.73 -0.81 10.98
CA SER A 61 -0.49 -0.17 11.39
C SER A 61 0.53 -0.19 10.27
N THR A 62 1.49 0.73 10.32
CA THR A 62 2.61 0.74 9.38
C THR A 62 3.35 -0.60 9.41
N GLY A 63 3.54 -1.16 10.61
CA GLY A 63 4.20 -2.46 10.76
C GLY A 63 3.49 -3.57 10.01
N THR A 64 2.16 -3.56 10.00
CA THR A 64 1.39 -4.57 9.28
C THR A 64 1.73 -4.56 7.79
N LEU A 65 1.97 -3.38 7.22
CA LEU A 65 2.26 -3.28 5.79
C LEU A 65 3.66 -3.78 5.43
N ILE A 66 4.61 -3.74 6.36
CA ILE A 66 5.99 -4.14 6.07
C ILE A 66 6.35 -5.49 6.66
N ASP A 67 5.45 -6.11 7.40
CA ASP A 67 5.64 -7.47 7.94
C ASP A 67 5.58 -8.50 6.81
N GLU A 68 6.15 -9.66 7.06
CA GLU A 68 6.04 -10.76 6.11
C GLU A 68 4.58 -11.21 6.01
N ALA A 69 4.16 -11.43 4.78
CA ALA A 69 2.79 -11.85 4.50
C ALA A 69 2.54 -13.29 4.93
#